data_f0a7872ec1c784df17cd1578bc078221
#
_entry.id   f0a7872ec1c784df17cd1578bc078221
#
_cell.length_a   1.000
_cell.length_b   1.000
_cell.length_c   1.000
_cell.angle_alpha   90.00
_cell.angle_beta   90.00
_cell.angle_gamma   90.00
#
_symmetry.space_group_name_H-M   'P 1'
#
loop_
_entity.id
_entity.type
_entity.pdbx_description
1 polymer ?
#
loop_
_entity_poly.entity_id
_entity_poly.type
_entity_poly.pdbx_seq_one_letter_code
_entity_poly.pdbx_strand_id
1 'polypeptide(L)'
;MKAPDFPGALFVLGLLFCSNAIFCQESEKCDSINLGKIVTYIDSPLTTGEFYDNSVIEKSGSTNLSDFLTSQGHTVMNTGGTGSMSNVSIKGYAGFCIKVYIDGVLANNPATGEFDWNQISLDSISSIEIQDFPVENQMQFAGSVVKITTKRFGVSKFTSTSQVTSYEGSPADTLQQSADFRIFTKNAAFKIGGDARIAANEYLTPKNKVNLYNDSKLAQIDASWNLYTKNGSLSATGFFGTNKIKAQNTGKSYDQGVENDINARFTFKHIIWGKKIWHTYGSNYNLTDVEYDESVLIHNSTVVHNLEGYYYLDFKNTGISLYNTFSAEWSKTMDAFRPQLQIKLAYEKQLFPWMIFYGSLGFDMWKNSQNSWSWNNVNFELLPFVRLVFPHGFSAAVFREFVLPTFNQLYWNGAGGVGNPDLENEYGWSGLVSWKKWPVIQLTFQTSWYGNKIRWTSINNTLMPDNTESAWYFAATAASEKSWKYFDYSARINFTRAMLEDGNQIMWVPFLTGALNLGFHYKKLDFNVSGSYTGKRYQQNDNSAGCYDRYFLLDLAQTINISKNLNITVKVSNLLDDRYQYHDGFYASGRSYSVFLRLKS
;
A
#
# COMPACT_ATOMS: atom_id res chain seq x y z
N MET A 1 9.54 34.60 1.87
CA MET A 1 8.95 34.89 0.53
C MET A 1 7.62 34.19 0.48
N LYS A 2 6.51 34.92 0.35
CA LYS A 2 5.18 34.32 0.26
C LYS A 2 5.09 33.45 -0.99
N ALA A 3 4.76 32.17 -0.82
CA ALA A 3 4.42 31.29 -1.93
C ALA A 3 3.18 31.83 -2.66
N PRO A 4 3.12 31.79 -3.98
CA PRO A 4 1.95 32.26 -4.71
C PRO A 4 0.77 31.32 -4.49
N ASP A 5 -0.38 31.91 -4.18
CA ASP A 5 -1.67 31.19 -4.18
C ASP A 5 -1.92 30.61 -5.58
N PHE A 6 -1.77 29.31 -5.73
CA PHE A 6 -2.14 28.64 -6.98
C PHE A 6 -3.66 28.54 -7.07
N PRO A 7 -4.29 29.09 -8.11
CA PRO A 7 -5.72 28.95 -8.30
C PRO A 7 -6.04 27.54 -8.78
N GLY A 8 -6.26 26.62 -7.85
CA GLY A 8 -6.62 25.21 -8.15
C GLY A 8 -7.88 25.08 -9.03
N ALA A 9 -8.75 26.09 -9.02
CA ALA A 9 -9.94 26.16 -9.87
C ALA A 9 -9.62 26.31 -11.38
N LEU A 10 -8.50 26.96 -11.74
CA LEU A 10 -8.12 27.13 -13.14
C LEU A 10 -7.52 25.85 -13.74
N PHE A 11 -6.87 25.02 -12.92
CA PHE A 11 -6.31 23.74 -13.39
C PHE A 11 -7.39 22.71 -13.67
N VAL A 12 -8.42 22.65 -12.84
CA VAL A 12 -9.61 21.79 -13.04
C VAL A 12 -10.42 22.22 -14.27
N LEU A 13 -10.60 23.53 -14.49
CA LEU A 13 -11.25 24.07 -15.68
C LEU A 13 -10.42 23.89 -16.95
N GLY A 14 -9.09 23.98 -16.89
CA GLY A 14 -8.21 23.74 -18.03
C GLY A 14 -8.25 22.31 -18.55
N LEU A 15 -8.38 21.32 -17.67
CA LEU A 15 -8.54 19.89 -18.05
C LEU A 15 -9.91 19.60 -18.65
N LEU A 16 -10.96 20.30 -18.25
CA LEU A 16 -12.30 20.17 -18.82
C LEU A 16 -12.42 20.74 -20.26
N PHE A 17 -11.60 21.74 -20.62
CA PHE A 17 -11.62 22.32 -21.97
C PHE A 17 -10.70 21.61 -22.97
N CYS A 18 -9.69 20.85 -22.55
CA CYS A 18 -8.85 20.07 -23.45
C CYS A 18 -9.52 18.79 -23.98
N SER A 19 -10.68 18.39 -23.46
CA SER A 19 -11.38 17.16 -23.87
C SER A 19 -12.08 17.24 -25.24
N ASN A 20 -12.15 18.42 -25.87
CA ASN A 20 -12.91 18.59 -27.12
C ASN A 20 -12.07 18.64 -28.42
N ALA A 21 -10.78 18.39 -28.38
CA ALA A 21 -9.90 18.64 -29.54
C ALA A 21 -8.99 17.48 -29.97
N ILE A 22 -9.35 16.21 -29.71
CA ILE A 22 -8.61 15.11 -30.36
C ILE A 22 -9.60 14.08 -30.92
N PHE A 23 -10.06 14.31 -32.16
CA PHE A 23 -10.59 13.28 -33.00
C PHE A 23 -9.42 12.41 -33.48
N CYS A 24 -9.38 11.18 -33.04
CA CYS A 24 -8.43 10.18 -33.53
C CYS A 24 -9.11 9.40 -34.66
N GLN A 25 -8.47 9.38 -35.84
CA GLN A 25 -8.85 8.54 -36.97
C GLN A 25 -8.81 7.06 -36.56
N GLU A 26 -9.76 6.27 -37.09
CA GLU A 26 -9.76 4.81 -36.97
C GLU A 26 -8.42 4.24 -37.41
N SER A 27 -7.73 3.59 -36.51
CA SER A 27 -6.52 2.84 -36.81
C SER A 27 -6.87 1.38 -37.07
N GLU A 28 -6.26 0.86 -38.12
CA GLU A 28 -6.29 -0.53 -38.57
C GLU A 28 -6.15 -1.52 -37.40
N LYS A 29 -6.81 -2.68 -37.58
CA LYS A 29 -6.71 -3.85 -36.69
C LYS A 29 -5.23 -4.14 -36.34
N CYS A 30 -4.84 -3.84 -35.13
CA CYS A 30 -3.59 -4.33 -34.59
C CYS A 30 -3.74 -5.84 -34.37
N ASP A 31 -3.03 -6.63 -35.16
CA ASP A 31 -2.84 -8.06 -34.89
C ASP A 31 -2.33 -8.22 -33.47
N SER A 32 -2.94 -9.16 -32.73
CA SER A 32 -2.52 -9.51 -31.39
C SER A 32 -1.01 -9.77 -31.38
N ILE A 33 -0.24 -8.88 -30.75
CA ILE A 33 1.16 -9.12 -30.48
C ILE A 33 1.17 -10.30 -29.52
N ASN A 34 1.69 -11.42 -29.99
CA ASN A 34 1.99 -12.57 -29.18
C ASN A 34 3.22 -12.20 -28.32
N LEU A 35 2.98 -11.37 -27.30
CA LEU A 35 3.90 -11.18 -26.19
C LEU A 35 3.99 -12.56 -25.55
N GLY A 36 5.04 -13.29 -25.88
CA GLY A 36 5.30 -14.61 -25.39
C GLY A 36 4.92 -14.66 -23.92
N LYS A 37 4.05 -15.62 -23.55
CA LYS A 37 3.42 -15.78 -22.25
C LYS A 37 3.95 -14.76 -21.23
N ILE A 38 3.28 -13.62 -21.05
CA ILE A 38 3.36 -12.93 -19.80
C ILE A 38 2.83 -13.99 -18.84
N VAL A 39 3.71 -14.65 -18.14
CA VAL A 39 3.33 -15.50 -17.02
C VAL A 39 2.81 -14.47 -16.01
N THR A 40 1.54 -14.18 -16.13
CA THR A 40 0.82 -13.56 -15.04
C THR A 40 0.97 -14.60 -13.93
N TYR A 41 1.62 -14.23 -12.85
CA TYR A 41 1.83 -15.07 -11.65
C TYR A 41 0.52 -15.52 -10.99
N ILE A 42 -0.63 -15.26 -11.61
CA ILE A 42 -1.97 -15.67 -11.18
C ILE A 42 -2.09 -17.20 -11.04
N ASP A 43 -1.37 -17.95 -11.87
CA ASP A 43 -1.33 -19.42 -11.81
C ASP A 43 -0.01 -19.97 -11.24
N SER A 44 0.87 -19.09 -10.71
CA SER A 44 2.06 -19.60 -10.02
C SER A 44 1.61 -20.31 -8.75
N PRO A 45 2.01 -21.56 -8.54
CA PRO A 45 1.78 -22.25 -7.28
C PRO A 45 2.44 -21.54 -6.08
N LEU A 46 3.18 -20.47 -6.34
CA LEU A 46 3.85 -19.65 -5.35
C LEU A 46 2.95 -18.59 -4.69
N THR A 47 1.82 -18.19 -5.27
CA THR A 47 0.96 -17.16 -4.68
C THR A 47 -0.02 -17.78 -3.69
N THR A 48 0.19 -17.56 -2.39
CA THR A 48 -0.79 -17.88 -1.33
C THR A 48 -1.56 -16.65 -0.86
N GLY A 49 -1.14 -15.47 -1.32
CA GLY A 49 -1.70 -14.20 -0.93
C GLY A 49 -3.01 -13.86 -1.63
N GLU A 50 -3.40 -12.63 -1.50
CA GLU A 50 -4.59 -12.05 -2.10
C GLU A 50 -4.23 -11.36 -3.40
N PHE A 51 -5.11 -11.45 -4.39
CA PHE A 51 -4.93 -10.77 -5.67
C PHE A 51 -6.22 -10.07 -6.09
N TYR A 52 -6.11 -8.80 -6.40
CA TYR A 52 -7.20 -7.96 -6.86
C TYR A 52 -6.83 -7.32 -8.20
N ASP A 53 -7.55 -7.66 -9.24
CA ASP A 53 -7.37 -7.04 -10.56
C ASP A 53 -8.13 -5.71 -10.68
N ASN A 54 -7.87 -5.00 -11.75
CA ASN A 54 -8.53 -3.72 -12.02
C ASN A 54 -10.08 -3.84 -12.09
N SER A 55 -10.62 -4.97 -12.50
CA SER A 55 -12.06 -5.18 -12.59
C SER A 55 -12.70 -5.20 -11.20
N VAL A 56 -12.08 -5.89 -10.24
CA VAL A 56 -12.52 -5.93 -8.85
C VAL A 56 -12.44 -4.53 -8.23
N ILE A 57 -11.34 -3.81 -8.48
CA ILE A 57 -11.13 -2.45 -7.95
C ILE A 57 -12.19 -1.48 -8.51
N GLU A 58 -12.39 -1.45 -9.83
CA GLU A 58 -13.37 -0.56 -10.47
C GLU A 58 -14.81 -0.86 -10.04
N LYS A 59 -15.18 -2.13 -9.89
CA LYS A 59 -16.51 -2.56 -9.46
C LYS A 59 -16.84 -2.22 -8.01
N SER A 60 -15.85 -2.18 -7.13
CA SER A 60 -16.07 -1.85 -5.72
C SER A 60 -16.66 -0.45 -5.52
N GLY A 61 -16.44 0.45 -6.49
CA GLY A 61 -16.80 1.87 -6.37
C GLY A 61 -16.08 2.57 -5.22
N SER A 62 -14.96 2.02 -4.74
CA SER A 62 -14.20 2.60 -3.64
C SER A 62 -13.63 3.97 -4.02
N THR A 63 -13.59 4.87 -3.04
CA THR A 63 -13.18 6.26 -3.23
C THR A 63 -11.66 6.43 -3.21
N ASN A 64 -10.98 5.57 -2.47
CA ASN A 64 -9.52 5.53 -2.33
C ASN A 64 -9.06 4.10 -1.96
N LEU A 65 -7.75 3.90 -1.90
CA LEU A 65 -7.16 2.58 -1.63
C LEU A 65 -7.49 2.06 -0.22
N SER A 66 -7.57 2.92 0.77
CA SER A 66 -7.95 2.56 2.15
C SER A 66 -9.40 2.05 2.21
N ASP A 67 -10.32 2.73 1.54
CA ASP A 67 -11.73 2.34 1.41
C ASP A 67 -11.85 0.98 0.71
N PHE A 68 -11.08 0.78 -0.37
CA PHE A 68 -11.01 -0.51 -1.05
C PHE A 68 -10.55 -1.64 -0.11
N LEU A 69 -9.45 -1.46 0.61
CA LEU A 69 -8.93 -2.49 1.51
C LEU A 69 -9.86 -2.76 2.68
N THR A 70 -10.57 -1.75 3.19
CA THR A 70 -11.64 -1.93 4.19
C THR A 70 -12.75 -2.83 3.64
N SER A 71 -13.18 -2.61 2.41
CA SER A 71 -14.19 -3.45 1.74
C SER A 71 -13.72 -4.89 1.50
N GLN A 72 -12.41 -5.14 1.57
CA GLN A 72 -11.81 -6.48 1.48
C GLN A 72 -11.55 -7.12 2.85
N GLY A 73 -11.94 -6.47 3.96
CA GLY A 73 -11.85 -7.00 5.32
C GLY A 73 -10.52 -6.74 6.03
N HIS A 74 -9.74 -5.76 5.55
CA HIS A 74 -8.57 -5.26 6.26
C HIS A 74 -8.95 -4.13 7.21
N THR A 75 -8.22 -3.99 8.30
CA THR A 75 -8.45 -2.89 9.25
C THR A 75 -7.70 -1.65 8.78
N VAL A 76 -8.40 -0.54 8.71
CA VAL A 76 -7.81 0.76 8.39
C VAL A 76 -7.86 1.66 9.61
N MET A 77 -6.80 2.40 9.85
CA MET A 77 -6.73 3.50 10.81
C MET A 77 -6.43 4.78 10.04
N ASN A 78 -7.28 5.78 10.21
CA ASN A 78 -7.13 7.06 9.54
C ASN A 78 -6.99 8.17 10.60
N THR A 79 -6.13 9.13 10.36
CA THR A 79 -5.85 10.22 11.29
C THR A 79 -6.70 11.46 11.07
N GLY A 80 -7.74 11.41 10.24
CA GLY A 80 -8.57 12.59 10.17
C GLY A 80 -9.53 12.73 8.99
N GLY A 81 -9.65 11.81 8.09
CA GLY A 81 -10.56 11.91 6.93
C GLY A 81 -9.86 11.71 5.60
N THR A 82 -10.51 12.10 4.52
CA THR A 82 -9.95 11.92 3.17
C THR A 82 -8.67 12.75 3.00
N GLY A 83 -7.57 12.08 2.68
CA GLY A 83 -6.26 12.70 2.45
C GLY A 83 -5.38 12.81 3.67
N SER A 84 -5.89 12.58 4.87
CA SER A 84 -5.05 12.40 6.06
C SER A 84 -4.33 11.06 5.98
N MET A 85 -3.21 10.94 6.70
CA MET A 85 -2.44 9.70 6.74
C MET A 85 -3.34 8.52 7.11
N SER A 86 -3.23 7.47 6.33
CA SER A 86 -4.00 6.25 6.51
C SER A 86 -3.06 5.06 6.63
N ASN A 87 -3.21 4.30 7.70
CA ASN A 87 -2.51 3.05 7.95
C ASN A 87 -3.45 1.86 7.78
N VAL A 88 -2.96 0.81 7.14
CA VAL A 88 -3.69 -0.45 6.99
C VAL A 88 -3.04 -1.51 7.87
N SER A 89 -3.85 -2.27 8.58
CA SER A 89 -3.42 -3.44 9.32
C SER A 89 -3.83 -4.71 8.57
N ILE A 90 -2.85 -5.55 8.29
CA ILE A 90 -3.02 -6.84 7.63
C ILE A 90 -2.59 -7.93 8.60
N LYS A 91 -3.52 -8.79 9.02
CA LYS A 91 -3.26 -9.88 9.98
C LYS A 91 -2.62 -9.42 11.31
N GLY A 92 -2.93 -8.21 11.75
CA GLY A 92 -2.38 -7.61 12.97
C GLY A 92 -1.06 -6.86 12.81
N TYR A 93 -0.44 -6.91 11.64
CA TYR A 93 0.73 -6.10 11.32
C TYR A 93 0.29 -4.75 10.76
N ALA A 94 0.99 -3.69 11.12
CA ALA A 94 0.69 -2.33 10.65
C ALA A 94 1.97 -1.49 10.57
N GLY A 95 1.86 -0.29 9.99
CA GLY A 95 2.92 0.70 9.92
C GLY A 95 4.14 0.19 9.15
N PHE A 96 5.33 0.36 9.74
CA PHE A 96 6.61 0.01 9.13
C PHE A 96 6.83 -1.50 8.89
N CYS A 97 5.99 -2.36 9.50
CA CYS A 97 6.02 -3.80 9.25
C CYS A 97 5.48 -4.16 7.86
N ILE A 98 4.57 -3.36 7.27
CA ILE A 98 4.02 -3.63 5.95
C ILE A 98 4.87 -2.91 4.90
N LYS A 99 5.49 -3.68 4.01
CA LYS A 99 6.25 -3.14 2.89
C LYS A 99 5.36 -3.03 1.65
N VAL A 100 5.28 -1.84 1.08
CA VAL A 100 4.47 -1.55 -0.11
C VAL A 100 5.40 -1.27 -1.29
N TYR A 101 5.26 -2.07 -2.34
CA TYR A 101 6.01 -1.90 -3.58
C TYR A 101 5.05 -1.42 -4.68
N ILE A 102 5.36 -0.27 -5.27
CA ILE A 102 4.65 0.23 -6.45
C ILE A 102 5.53 -0.01 -7.66
N ASP A 103 5.06 -0.85 -8.58
CA ASP A 103 5.82 -1.23 -9.78
C ASP A 103 7.20 -1.82 -9.49
N GLY A 104 7.33 -2.50 -8.34
CA GLY A 104 8.57 -3.13 -7.89
C GLY A 104 9.50 -2.23 -7.10
N VAL A 105 9.09 -1.00 -6.79
CA VAL A 105 9.85 -0.02 -5.98
C VAL A 105 9.23 0.12 -4.61
N LEU A 106 10.03 0.06 -3.56
CA LEU A 106 9.59 0.32 -2.19
C LEU A 106 9.06 1.76 -2.08
N ALA A 107 7.79 1.89 -1.70
CA ALA A 107 7.08 3.17 -1.63
C ALA A 107 6.87 3.68 -0.19
N ASN A 108 7.29 2.91 0.81
CA ASN A 108 7.25 3.34 2.20
C ASN A 108 8.11 4.60 2.40
N ASN A 109 7.66 5.50 3.24
CA ASN A 109 8.44 6.66 3.66
C ASN A 109 9.74 6.19 4.34
N PRO A 110 10.91 6.56 3.86
CA PRO A 110 12.17 6.07 4.44
C PRO A 110 12.39 6.53 5.90
N ALA A 111 11.80 7.67 6.31
CA ALA A 111 11.94 8.18 7.67
C ALA A 111 11.12 7.38 8.68
N THR A 112 9.85 7.12 8.38
CA THR A 112 8.90 6.45 9.27
C THR A 112 8.77 4.96 9.00
N GLY A 113 9.17 4.50 7.83
CA GLY A 113 8.93 3.14 7.35
C GLY A 113 7.47 2.85 6.96
N GLU A 114 6.58 3.82 7.05
CA GLU A 114 5.16 3.67 6.80
C GLU A 114 4.80 4.06 5.36
N PHE A 115 3.66 3.61 4.89
CA PHE A 115 3.09 4.00 3.60
C PHE A 115 1.74 4.67 3.82
N ASP A 116 1.56 5.86 3.26
CA ASP A 116 0.24 6.51 3.26
C ASP A 116 -0.62 5.95 2.12
N TRP A 117 -1.64 5.19 2.48
CA TRP A 117 -2.54 4.52 1.55
C TRP A 117 -3.47 5.49 0.78
N ASN A 118 -3.47 6.76 1.13
CA ASN A 118 -4.19 7.81 0.41
C ASN A 118 -3.35 8.49 -0.69
N GLN A 119 -2.06 8.14 -0.80
CA GLN A 119 -1.14 8.75 -1.78
C GLN A 119 -1.27 8.20 -3.20
N ILE A 120 -2.01 7.14 -3.45
CA ILE A 120 -2.15 6.56 -4.80
C ILE A 120 -3.61 6.57 -5.23
N SER A 121 -3.87 7.05 -6.44
CA SER A 121 -5.20 6.99 -7.03
C SER A 121 -5.55 5.57 -7.45
N LEU A 122 -6.74 5.08 -7.05
CA LEU A 122 -7.26 3.78 -7.50
C LEU A 122 -7.36 3.68 -9.02
N ASP A 123 -7.65 4.78 -9.70
CA ASP A 123 -7.77 4.79 -11.16
C ASP A 123 -6.42 4.50 -11.86
N SER A 124 -5.29 4.73 -11.19
CA SER A 124 -3.97 4.39 -11.73
C SER A 124 -3.59 2.92 -11.55
N ILE A 125 -4.31 2.16 -10.69
CA ILE A 125 -3.94 0.80 -10.29
C ILE A 125 -4.48 -0.23 -11.29
N SER A 126 -3.62 -1.14 -11.73
CA SER A 126 -3.96 -2.33 -12.53
C SER A 126 -4.24 -3.54 -11.65
N SER A 127 -3.45 -3.75 -10.60
CA SER A 127 -3.63 -4.85 -9.67
C SER A 127 -2.99 -4.58 -8.32
N ILE A 128 -3.52 -5.22 -7.29
CA ILE A 128 -2.98 -5.25 -5.94
C ILE A 128 -2.76 -6.71 -5.56
N GLU A 129 -1.57 -7.03 -5.08
CA GLU A 129 -1.23 -8.35 -4.56
C GLU A 129 -0.73 -8.21 -3.12
N ILE A 130 -1.33 -8.94 -2.19
CA ILE A 130 -0.91 -9.02 -0.79
C ILE A 130 -0.25 -10.36 -0.58
N GLN A 131 1.03 -10.37 -0.21
CA GLN A 131 1.85 -11.57 -0.07
C GLN A 131 2.10 -11.88 1.41
N ASP A 132 2.03 -13.16 1.75
CA ASP A 132 2.14 -13.66 3.12
C ASP A 132 3.56 -14.13 3.49
N PHE A 133 4.50 -14.05 2.57
CA PHE A 133 5.90 -14.45 2.75
C PHE A 133 6.82 -13.70 1.78
N PRO A 134 8.13 -13.60 2.09
CA PRO A 134 9.09 -12.88 1.24
C PRO A 134 9.36 -13.63 -0.06
N VAL A 135 9.20 -12.96 -1.19
CA VAL A 135 9.51 -13.50 -2.53
C VAL A 135 10.51 -12.59 -3.24
N GLU A 136 11.08 -13.10 -4.34
CA GLU A 136 12.05 -12.35 -5.17
C GLU A 136 13.17 -11.71 -4.32
N ASN A 137 13.42 -10.41 -4.50
CA ASN A 137 14.45 -9.64 -3.79
C ASN A 137 14.01 -9.12 -2.41
N GLN A 138 12.82 -9.44 -1.96
CA GLN A 138 12.33 -8.98 -0.66
C GLN A 138 13.12 -9.64 0.46
N MET A 139 13.86 -8.85 1.22
CA MET A 139 14.72 -9.29 2.30
C MET A 139 14.20 -8.82 3.65
N GLN A 140 13.85 -7.54 3.77
CA GLN A 140 13.17 -7.02 4.94
C GLN A 140 11.69 -7.36 4.85
N PHE A 141 11.26 -8.29 5.65
CA PHE A 141 9.89 -8.76 5.68
C PHE A 141 9.44 -8.95 7.12
N ALA A 142 8.28 -8.38 7.44
CA ALA A 142 7.52 -8.68 8.66
C ALA A 142 6.03 -8.61 8.33
N GLY A 143 5.35 -9.73 8.49
CA GLY A 143 3.90 -9.83 8.34
C GLY A 143 3.39 -9.91 6.90
N SER A 144 3.46 -8.83 6.12
CA SER A 144 2.93 -8.82 4.75
C SER A 144 3.66 -7.85 3.83
N VAL A 145 3.69 -8.19 2.55
CA VAL A 145 4.13 -7.32 1.47
C VAL A 145 2.96 -7.03 0.55
N VAL A 146 2.77 -5.77 0.19
CA VAL A 146 1.76 -5.35 -0.77
C VAL A 146 2.43 -4.88 -2.05
N LYS A 147 2.12 -5.52 -3.15
CA LYS A 147 2.59 -5.12 -4.49
C LYS A 147 1.46 -4.45 -5.23
N ILE A 148 1.67 -3.21 -5.64
CA ILE A 148 0.75 -2.43 -6.46
C ILE A 148 1.36 -2.32 -7.86
N THR A 149 0.62 -2.76 -8.86
CA THR A 149 1.00 -2.59 -10.26
C THR A 149 0.15 -1.49 -10.87
N THR A 150 0.78 -0.48 -11.45
CA THR A 150 0.05 0.59 -12.14
C THR A 150 -0.32 0.22 -13.57
N LYS A 151 -1.33 0.88 -14.12
CA LYS A 151 -1.79 0.67 -15.51
C LYS A 151 -0.73 1.17 -16.49
N ARG A 152 0.00 0.27 -17.13
CA ARG A 152 1.09 0.60 -18.07
C ARG A 152 0.82 0.16 -19.49
N PHE A 153 0.03 -0.90 -19.68
CA PHE A 153 -0.14 -1.58 -20.95
C PHE A 153 -1.59 -1.54 -21.42
N GLY A 154 -1.80 -1.69 -22.71
CA GLY A 154 -3.11 -1.81 -23.33
C GLY A 154 -3.22 -0.96 -24.59
N VAL A 155 -4.40 -0.94 -25.20
CA VAL A 155 -4.73 -0.08 -26.34
C VAL A 155 -4.54 1.38 -25.93
N SER A 156 -4.04 2.22 -26.83
CA SER A 156 -3.92 3.67 -26.60
C SER A 156 -5.24 4.20 -26.06
N LYS A 157 -5.23 4.77 -24.87
CA LYS A 157 -6.43 5.22 -24.16
C LYS A 157 -6.17 6.52 -23.42
N PHE A 158 -7.16 7.34 -23.45
CA PHE A 158 -7.37 8.39 -22.47
C PHE A 158 -8.40 7.91 -21.46
N THR A 159 -8.13 8.04 -20.17
CA THR A 159 -9.11 7.80 -19.11
C THR A 159 -9.16 9.03 -18.23
N SER A 160 -10.35 9.49 -17.90
CA SER A 160 -10.55 10.60 -16.96
C SER A 160 -11.67 10.22 -16.01
N THR A 161 -11.46 10.44 -14.71
CA THR A 161 -12.46 10.22 -13.67
C THR A 161 -12.62 11.48 -12.85
N SER A 162 -13.83 11.98 -12.78
CA SER A 162 -14.24 13.05 -11.87
C SER A 162 -15.06 12.43 -10.74
N GLN A 163 -14.74 12.77 -9.52
CA GLN A 163 -15.42 12.28 -8.33
C GLN A 163 -15.83 13.44 -7.44
N VAL A 164 -17.05 13.35 -6.92
CA VAL A 164 -17.58 14.24 -5.89
C VAL A 164 -18.07 13.38 -4.73
N THR A 165 -17.66 13.69 -3.52
CA THR A 165 -18.15 13.02 -2.31
C THR A 165 -18.76 14.05 -1.38
N SER A 166 -19.91 13.72 -0.81
CA SER A 166 -20.68 14.53 0.13
C SER A 166 -20.90 13.77 1.43
N TYR A 167 -20.84 14.47 2.55
CA TYR A 167 -21.21 13.95 3.86
C TYR A 167 -22.50 14.63 4.36
N GLU A 168 -23.09 14.08 5.40
CA GLU A 168 -24.19 14.72 6.09
C GLU A 168 -23.73 16.09 6.65
N GLY A 169 -24.36 17.17 6.19
CA GLY A 169 -24.00 18.53 6.57
C GLY A 169 -22.90 19.18 5.71
N SER A 170 -22.23 18.44 4.82
CA SER A 170 -21.20 18.96 3.93
C SER A 170 -21.38 18.47 2.49
N PRO A 171 -22.17 19.17 1.66
CA PRO A 171 -22.35 18.83 0.26
C PRO A 171 -21.08 19.16 -0.54
N ALA A 172 -20.70 18.27 -1.47
CA ALA A 172 -19.51 18.39 -2.30
C ALA A 172 -18.21 18.63 -1.51
N ASP A 173 -18.08 17.96 -0.37
CA ASP A 173 -16.97 18.08 0.57
C ASP A 173 -15.62 17.70 -0.07
N THR A 174 -15.61 16.62 -0.83
CA THR A 174 -14.40 16.15 -1.52
C THR A 174 -14.60 16.19 -3.02
N LEU A 175 -13.67 16.84 -3.70
CA LEU A 175 -13.58 16.87 -5.16
C LEU A 175 -12.27 16.21 -5.57
N GLN A 176 -12.35 15.24 -6.49
CA GLN A 176 -11.17 14.58 -7.04
C GLN A 176 -11.28 14.49 -8.57
N GLN A 177 -10.17 14.76 -9.24
CA GLN A 177 -10.03 14.60 -10.67
C GLN A 177 -8.78 13.80 -10.96
N SER A 178 -8.94 12.66 -11.63
CA SER A 178 -7.82 11.90 -12.18
C SER A 178 -7.90 11.87 -13.71
N ALA A 179 -6.75 11.85 -14.35
CA ALA A 179 -6.66 11.64 -15.79
C ALA A 179 -5.38 10.87 -16.12
N ASP A 180 -5.46 9.94 -17.05
CA ASP A 180 -4.30 9.27 -17.59
C ASP A 180 -4.39 9.15 -19.12
N PHE A 181 -3.24 9.31 -19.77
CA PHE A 181 -3.07 9.15 -21.19
C PHE A 181 -2.00 8.08 -21.46
N ARG A 182 -2.33 7.12 -22.33
CA ARG A 182 -1.46 6.00 -22.66
C ARG A 182 -1.35 5.85 -24.16
N ILE A 183 -0.12 5.77 -24.65
CA ILE A 183 0.19 5.45 -26.05
C ILE A 183 0.94 4.13 -26.05
N PHE A 184 0.52 3.26 -26.93
CA PHE A 184 1.15 1.97 -27.14
C PHE A 184 1.46 1.76 -28.60
N THR A 185 2.72 1.43 -28.89
CA THR A 185 3.20 1.06 -30.22
C THR A 185 3.68 -0.40 -30.18
N LYS A 186 4.06 -0.95 -31.34
CA LYS A 186 4.59 -2.31 -31.41
C LYS A 186 5.75 -2.59 -30.43
N ASN A 187 6.59 -1.59 -30.19
CA ASN A 187 7.83 -1.78 -29.45
C ASN A 187 7.93 -0.85 -28.22
N ALA A 188 6.99 0.04 -27.99
CA ALA A 188 7.09 1.00 -26.90
C ALA A 188 5.70 1.30 -26.30
N ALA A 189 5.69 1.56 -25.00
CA ALA A 189 4.53 2.08 -24.30
C ALA A 189 4.94 3.34 -23.53
N PHE A 190 4.07 4.33 -23.54
CA PHE A 190 4.22 5.57 -22.79
C PHE A 190 2.91 5.83 -22.04
N LYS A 191 3.02 6.26 -20.79
CA LYS A 191 1.92 6.73 -19.96
C LYS A 191 2.31 8.05 -19.32
N ILE A 192 1.36 8.95 -19.23
CA ILE A 192 1.37 10.09 -18.31
C ILE A 192 0.02 10.15 -17.61
N GLY A 193 0.04 10.32 -16.29
CA GLY A 193 -1.16 10.41 -15.47
C GLY A 193 -1.03 11.51 -14.43
N GLY A 194 -2.16 11.95 -13.94
CA GLY A 194 -2.23 12.91 -12.84
C GLY A 194 -3.50 12.75 -12.04
N ASP A 195 -3.43 13.11 -10.77
CA ASP A 195 -4.54 13.12 -9.83
C ASP A 195 -4.47 14.40 -8.99
N ALA A 196 -5.62 15.02 -8.79
CA ALA A 196 -5.76 16.17 -7.90
C ALA A 196 -7.02 15.99 -7.04
N ARG A 197 -6.89 16.27 -5.74
CA ARG A 197 -7.97 16.13 -4.78
C ARG A 197 -7.97 17.30 -3.80
N ILE A 198 -9.16 17.77 -3.49
CA ILE A 198 -9.42 18.74 -2.43
C ILE A 198 -10.52 18.16 -1.54
N ALA A 199 -10.30 18.12 -0.24
CA ALA A 199 -11.29 17.66 0.73
C ALA A 199 -11.35 18.65 1.90
N ALA A 200 -12.55 19.06 2.26
CA ALA A 200 -12.79 19.88 3.45
C ALA A 200 -12.90 19.03 4.71
N ASN A 201 -13.32 17.76 4.57
CA ASN A 201 -13.51 16.82 5.66
C ASN A 201 -14.44 17.33 6.78
N GLU A 202 -15.41 18.16 6.42
CA GLU A 202 -16.41 18.71 7.33
C GLU A 202 -17.56 17.72 7.53
N TYR A 203 -17.36 16.70 8.34
CA TYR A 203 -18.38 15.70 8.66
C TYR A 203 -18.74 15.70 10.15
N LEU A 204 -19.93 15.20 10.47
CA LEU A 204 -20.42 15.11 11.84
C LEU A 204 -19.74 13.97 12.60
N THR A 205 -19.17 14.29 13.75
CA THR A 205 -18.65 13.31 14.70
C THR A 205 -19.78 12.73 15.58
N PRO A 206 -19.56 11.62 16.31
CA PRO A 206 -20.55 11.03 17.22
C PRO A 206 -21.09 12.01 18.28
N LYS A 207 -20.36 13.09 18.56
CA LYS A 207 -20.79 14.15 19.48
C LYS A 207 -21.58 15.26 18.77
N ASN A 208 -22.06 15.06 17.55
CA ASN A 208 -22.76 16.02 16.69
C ASN A 208 -22.00 17.34 16.50
N LYS A 209 -20.70 17.30 16.58
CA LYS A 209 -19.81 18.44 16.26
C LYS A 209 -19.26 18.23 14.87
N VAL A 210 -19.26 19.29 14.07
CA VAL A 210 -18.59 19.30 12.79
C VAL A 210 -17.09 19.20 13.02
N ASN A 211 -16.44 18.31 12.28
CA ASN A 211 -14.99 18.23 12.26
C ASN A 211 -14.46 19.37 11.39
N LEU A 212 -13.80 20.37 11.98
CA LEU A 212 -13.50 21.64 11.29
C LEU A 212 -12.05 21.79 10.81
N TYR A 213 -11.18 20.78 10.96
CA TYR A 213 -9.75 21.06 10.86
C TYR A 213 -8.93 20.02 10.11
N ASN A 214 -9.52 19.32 9.16
CA ASN A 214 -8.84 18.28 8.41
C ASN A 214 -8.78 18.52 6.90
N ASP A 215 -8.81 19.78 6.47
CA ASP A 215 -8.71 20.05 5.02
C ASP A 215 -7.46 19.38 4.45
N SER A 216 -7.61 18.76 3.29
CA SER A 216 -6.48 18.21 2.56
C SER A 216 -6.47 18.64 1.11
N LYS A 217 -5.28 18.79 0.56
CA LYS A 217 -5.05 19.10 -0.86
C LYS A 217 -3.94 18.20 -1.36
N LEU A 218 -4.25 17.36 -2.35
CA LEU A 218 -3.29 16.46 -2.97
C LEU A 218 -3.16 16.79 -4.45
N ALA A 219 -1.95 16.75 -4.96
CA ALA A 219 -1.67 16.79 -6.39
C ALA A 219 -0.55 15.79 -6.71
N GLN A 220 -0.75 14.98 -7.76
CA GLN A 220 0.21 13.95 -8.16
C GLN A 220 0.34 13.93 -9.69
N ILE A 221 1.52 13.58 -10.14
CA ILE A 221 1.80 13.27 -11.53
C ILE A 221 2.68 12.02 -11.62
N ASP A 222 2.37 11.14 -12.54
CA ASP A 222 3.18 9.98 -12.84
C ASP A 222 3.42 9.85 -14.34
N ALA A 223 4.59 9.37 -14.71
CA ALA A 223 4.92 9.06 -16.09
C ALA A 223 5.68 7.74 -16.15
N SER A 224 5.41 6.94 -17.16
CA SER A 224 6.17 5.73 -17.44
C SER A 224 6.46 5.56 -18.91
N TRP A 225 7.64 5.04 -19.18
CA TRP A 225 8.08 4.69 -20.53
C TRP A 225 8.65 3.27 -20.52
N ASN A 226 8.25 2.48 -21.51
CA ASN A 226 8.70 1.10 -21.68
C ASN A 226 9.08 0.88 -23.13
N LEU A 227 10.24 0.30 -23.37
CA LEU A 227 10.72 -0.12 -24.69
C LEU A 227 10.91 -1.63 -24.69
N TYR A 228 10.36 -2.30 -25.69
CA TYR A 228 10.47 -3.74 -25.88
C TYR A 228 11.37 -4.02 -27.07
N THR A 229 12.33 -4.86 -26.86
CA THR A 229 13.23 -5.33 -27.91
C THR A 229 13.10 -6.84 -28.08
N LYS A 230 13.68 -7.39 -29.13
CA LYS A 230 13.70 -8.85 -29.34
C LYS A 230 14.38 -9.60 -28.19
N ASN A 231 15.33 -8.96 -27.51
CA ASN A 231 16.20 -9.57 -26.52
C ASN A 231 16.03 -9.00 -25.10
N GLY A 232 14.98 -8.19 -24.85
CA GLY A 232 14.79 -7.59 -23.53
C GLY A 232 13.79 -6.45 -23.50
N SER A 233 13.72 -5.80 -22.36
CA SER A 233 12.90 -4.60 -22.16
C SER A 233 13.63 -3.56 -21.32
N LEU A 234 13.38 -2.30 -21.63
CA LEU A 234 13.87 -1.15 -20.90
C LEU A 234 12.68 -0.36 -20.39
N SER A 235 12.68 0.03 -19.14
CA SER A 235 11.61 0.84 -18.58
C SER A 235 12.14 1.93 -17.65
N ALA A 236 11.45 3.06 -17.66
CA ALA A 236 11.66 4.13 -16.71
C ALA A 236 10.29 4.61 -16.19
N THR A 237 10.21 4.93 -14.92
CA THR A 237 9.01 5.54 -14.32
C THR A 237 9.41 6.69 -13.43
N GLY A 238 8.60 7.74 -13.43
CA GLY A 238 8.72 8.88 -12.53
C GLY A 238 7.37 9.13 -11.85
N PHE A 239 7.41 9.51 -10.60
CA PHE A 239 6.28 9.94 -9.80
C PHE A 239 6.69 11.17 -9.01
N PHE A 240 5.80 12.14 -8.94
CA PHE A 240 5.91 13.29 -8.06
C PHE A 240 4.53 13.55 -7.44
N GLY A 241 4.49 13.73 -6.14
CA GLY A 241 3.26 14.01 -5.41
C GLY A 241 3.51 15.02 -4.29
N THR A 242 2.53 15.86 -4.05
CA THR A 242 2.48 16.76 -2.90
C THR A 242 1.13 16.64 -2.22
N ASN A 243 1.15 16.63 -0.90
CA ASN A 243 -0.05 16.60 -0.07
C ASN A 243 0.09 17.67 1.02
N LYS A 244 -0.95 18.45 1.21
CA LYS A 244 -1.06 19.40 2.30
C LYS A 244 -2.25 19.05 3.15
N ILE A 245 -2.02 18.80 4.42
CA ILE A 245 -3.03 18.38 5.39
C ILE A 245 -3.04 19.36 6.53
N LYS A 246 -4.23 19.77 6.96
CA LYS A 246 -4.40 20.35 8.28
C LYS A 246 -4.64 19.22 9.27
N ALA A 247 -3.69 18.98 10.14
CA ALA A 247 -3.78 17.92 11.14
C ALA A 247 -4.71 18.34 12.29
N GLN A 248 -5.59 17.41 12.68
CA GLN A 248 -6.44 17.61 13.83
C GLN A 248 -5.61 17.51 15.11
N ASN A 249 -5.58 18.59 15.90
CA ASN A 249 -5.04 18.51 17.24
C ASN A 249 -6.10 17.93 18.19
N THR A 250 -5.87 16.72 18.68
CA THR A 250 -6.84 15.92 19.45
C THR A 250 -7.03 16.36 20.89
N GLY A 251 -6.26 17.32 21.36
CA GLY A 251 -6.23 17.44 22.81
C GLY A 251 -6.48 18.78 23.43
N LYS A 252 -5.88 19.80 23.00
CA LYS A 252 -5.90 21.04 23.80
C LYS A 252 -5.41 22.22 22.98
N SER A 253 -6.28 23.02 22.52
CA SER A 253 -6.02 24.33 21.96
C SER A 253 -5.91 24.44 20.44
N TYR A 254 -6.25 25.47 20.05
CA TYR A 254 -6.62 26.22 18.86
C TYR A 254 -5.53 26.36 17.76
N ASP A 255 -4.37 25.73 17.92
CA ASP A 255 -3.31 25.78 16.92
C ASP A 255 -3.38 24.55 16.02
N GLN A 256 -3.76 24.79 14.78
CA GLN A 256 -3.87 23.75 13.75
C GLN A 256 -2.47 23.40 13.25
N GLY A 257 -2.08 22.15 13.43
CA GLY A 257 -0.92 21.60 12.74
C GLY A 257 -1.16 21.61 11.23
N VAL A 258 -0.14 21.96 10.47
CA VAL A 258 -0.15 21.83 9.00
C VAL A 258 1.00 20.91 8.62
N GLU A 259 0.68 19.84 7.91
CA GLU A 259 1.66 18.93 7.32
C GLU A 259 1.72 19.17 5.81
N ASN A 260 2.92 19.34 5.29
CA ASN A 260 3.18 19.42 3.87
C ASN A 260 4.13 18.27 3.49
N ASP A 261 3.68 17.42 2.58
CA ASP A 261 4.44 16.27 2.10
C ASP A 261 4.84 16.47 0.66
N ILE A 262 6.08 16.14 0.34
CA ILE A 262 6.58 16.00 -1.01
C ILE A 262 7.16 14.59 -1.16
N ASN A 263 6.70 13.87 -2.16
CA ASN A 263 7.19 12.55 -2.50
C ASN A 263 7.61 12.51 -3.96
N ALA A 264 8.84 12.08 -4.22
CA ALA A 264 9.33 11.87 -5.58
C ALA A 264 9.96 10.48 -5.69
N ARG A 265 9.60 9.74 -6.74
CA ARG A 265 10.16 8.43 -7.05
C ARG A 265 10.59 8.39 -8.50
N PHE A 266 11.76 7.83 -8.73
CA PHE A 266 12.25 7.56 -10.07
C PHE A 266 12.79 6.15 -10.14
N THR A 267 12.46 5.42 -11.21
CA THR A 267 12.94 4.06 -11.42
C THR A 267 13.47 3.88 -12.84
N PHE A 268 14.51 3.09 -12.93
CA PHE A 268 15.04 2.60 -14.17
C PHE A 268 15.21 1.09 -14.08
N LYS A 269 14.77 0.34 -15.09
CA LYS A 269 14.88 -1.12 -15.13
C LYS A 269 15.20 -1.58 -16.54
N HIS A 270 16.21 -2.44 -16.67
CA HIS A 270 16.55 -3.12 -17.90
C HIS A 270 16.55 -4.63 -17.70
N ILE A 271 15.86 -5.34 -18.56
CA ILE A 271 15.83 -6.81 -18.60
C ILE A 271 16.45 -7.28 -19.92
N ILE A 272 17.41 -8.20 -19.84
CA ILE A 272 18.02 -8.85 -20.99
C ILE A 272 17.65 -10.33 -20.96
N TRP A 273 16.99 -10.82 -22.00
CA TRP A 273 16.57 -12.20 -22.14
C TRP A 273 17.66 -13.04 -22.84
N GLY A 274 18.66 -13.45 -22.09
CA GLY A 274 19.67 -14.37 -22.58
C GLY A 274 19.14 -15.79 -22.79
N LYS A 275 19.83 -16.61 -23.58
CA LYS A 275 19.44 -18.01 -23.84
C LYS A 275 19.49 -18.87 -22.59
N LYS A 276 20.46 -18.68 -21.70
CA LYS A 276 20.68 -19.45 -20.47
C LYS A 276 20.40 -18.65 -19.21
N ILE A 277 20.63 -17.35 -19.24
CA ILE A 277 20.52 -16.47 -18.08
C ILE A 277 19.71 -15.23 -18.47
N TRP A 278 18.75 -14.85 -17.65
CA TRP A 278 18.12 -13.54 -17.71
C TRP A 278 18.83 -12.59 -16.75
N HIS A 279 19.09 -11.40 -17.23
CA HIS A 279 19.70 -10.33 -16.44
C HIS A 279 18.64 -9.26 -16.22
N THR A 280 18.45 -8.86 -14.98
CA THR A 280 17.63 -7.69 -14.63
C THR A 280 18.48 -6.77 -13.81
N TYR A 281 18.63 -5.53 -14.24
CA TYR A 281 19.31 -4.52 -13.45
C TYR A 281 18.60 -3.19 -13.54
N GLY A 282 18.83 -2.36 -12.54
CA GLY A 282 18.19 -1.07 -12.48
C GLY A 282 18.58 -0.28 -11.26
N SER A 283 17.91 0.84 -11.12
CA SER A 283 18.05 1.74 -9.98
C SER A 283 16.70 2.34 -9.61
N ASN A 284 16.53 2.58 -8.34
CA ASN A 284 15.37 3.23 -7.75
C ASN A 284 15.86 4.42 -6.92
N TYR A 285 15.17 5.54 -7.04
CA TYR A 285 15.37 6.70 -6.16
C TYR A 285 14.05 7.09 -5.55
N ASN A 286 14.04 7.33 -4.25
CA ASN A 286 12.89 7.78 -3.50
C ASN A 286 13.31 8.97 -2.62
N LEU A 287 12.56 10.05 -2.69
CA LEU A 287 12.66 11.23 -1.83
C LEU A 287 11.34 11.40 -1.10
N THR A 288 11.42 11.61 0.19
CA THR A 288 10.30 12.08 1.01
C THR A 288 10.75 13.29 1.80
N ASP A 289 9.98 14.35 1.70
CA ASP A 289 10.12 15.57 2.48
C ASP A 289 8.80 15.83 3.20
N VAL A 290 8.85 15.86 4.51
CA VAL A 290 7.70 16.10 5.39
C VAL A 290 8.01 17.30 6.26
N GLU A 291 7.21 18.35 6.14
CA GLU A 291 7.24 19.52 7.00
C GLU A 291 5.97 19.55 7.85
N TYR A 292 6.14 19.65 9.15
CA TYR A 292 5.03 19.78 10.10
C TYR A 292 5.20 21.02 10.94
N ASP A 293 4.20 21.90 10.86
CA ASP A 293 4.10 23.15 11.62
C ASP A 293 2.88 23.10 12.55
N GLU A 294 3.07 23.15 13.85
CA GLU A 294 1.97 23.18 14.83
C GLU A 294 1.77 24.58 15.41
N SER A 295 2.84 25.35 15.53
CA SER A 295 2.82 26.74 16.02
C SER A 295 4.10 27.45 15.61
N VAL A 296 4.23 28.72 15.94
CA VAL A 296 5.49 29.48 15.74
C VAL A 296 6.69 28.83 16.44
N LEU A 297 6.44 27.95 17.42
CA LEU A 297 7.46 27.30 18.24
C LEU A 297 7.77 25.86 17.83
N ILE A 298 6.91 25.23 17.03
CA ILE A 298 7.05 23.81 16.64
C ILE A 298 7.08 23.74 15.11
N HIS A 299 8.28 23.63 14.57
CA HIS A 299 8.55 23.37 13.18
C HIS A 299 9.42 22.12 13.07
N ASN A 300 8.91 21.08 12.43
CA ASN A 300 9.66 19.85 12.19
C ASN A 300 9.78 19.63 10.69
N SER A 301 10.98 19.42 10.23
CA SER A 301 11.25 19.05 8.82
C SER A 301 12.07 17.79 8.77
N THR A 302 11.63 16.84 7.96
CA THR A 302 12.32 15.57 7.74
C THR A 302 12.48 15.33 6.26
N VAL A 303 13.72 15.38 5.78
CA VAL A 303 14.04 15.04 4.39
C VAL A 303 14.86 13.77 4.38
N VAL A 304 14.35 12.73 3.72
CA VAL A 304 15.04 11.45 3.58
C VAL A 304 15.09 11.03 2.12
N HIS A 305 16.25 10.61 1.72
CA HIS A 305 16.53 10.06 0.39
C HIS A 305 16.84 8.57 0.51
N ASN A 306 16.43 7.80 -0.48
CA ASN A 306 16.84 6.41 -0.67
C ASN A 306 17.27 6.22 -2.13
N LEU A 307 18.46 5.71 -2.34
CA LEU A 307 18.96 5.28 -3.63
C LEU A 307 19.27 3.79 -3.58
N GLU A 308 18.70 3.04 -4.49
CA GLU A 308 18.90 1.61 -4.63
C GLU A 308 19.42 1.28 -6.03
N GLY A 309 20.43 0.44 -6.11
CA GLY A 309 20.87 -0.21 -7.33
C GLY A 309 20.74 -1.72 -7.19
N TYR A 310 20.28 -2.41 -8.21
CA TYR A 310 20.06 -3.85 -8.14
C TYR A 310 20.53 -4.57 -9.41
N TYR A 311 20.93 -5.84 -9.21
CA TYR A 311 21.29 -6.75 -10.29
C TYR A 311 20.85 -8.17 -9.96
N TYR A 312 19.92 -8.72 -10.76
CA TYR A 312 19.34 -10.04 -10.60
C TYR A 312 19.70 -10.95 -11.76
N LEU A 313 19.96 -12.21 -11.45
CA LEU A 313 20.28 -13.26 -12.40
C LEU A 313 19.30 -14.42 -12.24
N ASP A 314 18.58 -14.76 -13.29
CA ASP A 314 17.75 -15.98 -13.35
C ASP A 314 18.36 -17.00 -14.30
N PHE A 315 18.82 -18.10 -13.75
CA PHE A 315 19.42 -19.19 -14.51
C PHE A 315 18.33 -20.12 -15.03
N LYS A 316 17.99 -19.98 -16.30
CA LYS A 316 16.94 -20.76 -16.94
C LYS A 316 17.18 -22.27 -16.81
N ASN A 317 16.13 -23.02 -16.60
CA ASN A 317 16.10 -24.47 -16.48
C ASN A 317 16.85 -25.05 -15.26
N THR A 318 17.46 -24.24 -14.44
CA THR A 318 18.11 -24.68 -13.20
C THR A 318 17.24 -24.46 -11.97
N GLY A 319 16.32 -23.50 -12.03
CA GLY A 319 15.54 -23.02 -10.89
C GLY A 319 16.34 -22.13 -9.93
N ILE A 320 17.54 -21.72 -10.32
CA ILE A 320 18.41 -20.87 -9.49
C ILE A 320 18.23 -19.41 -9.89
N SER A 321 18.09 -18.55 -8.89
CA SER A 321 18.07 -17.09 -9.05
C SER A 321 19.00 -16.44 -8.02
N LEU A 322 19.71 -15.40 -8.43
CA LEU A 322 20.58 -14.61 -7.57
C LEU A 322 20.12 -13.16 -7.61
N TYR A 323 19.86 -12.58 -6.46
CA TYR A 323 19.43 -11.19 -6.28
C TYR A 323 20.50 -10.44 -5.51
N ASN A 324 20.98 -9.34 -6.06
CA ASN A 324 21.91 -8.44 -5.40
C ASN A 324 21.29 -7.05 -5.39
N THR A 325 21.28 -6.40 -4.24
CA THR A 325 20.79 -5.04 -4.07
C THR A 325 21.76 -4.28 -3.21
N PHE A 326 22.13 -3.10 -3.65
CA PHE A 326 22.86 -2.12 -2.85
C PHE A 326 21.95 -0.90 -2.68
N SER A 327 21.75 -0.44 -1.45
CA SER A 327 21.01 0.79 -1.18
C SER A 327 21.77 1.71 -0.25
N ALA A 328 21.44 2.99 -0.34
CA ALA A 328 21.90 4.01 0.56
C ALA A 328 20.73 4.91 0.92
N GLU A 329 20.44 5.00 2.21
CA GLU A 329 19.48 5.95 2.77
C GLU A 329 20.26 7.06 3.48
N TRP A 330 19.80 8.30 3.32
CA TRP A 330 20.41 9.42 4.03
C TRP A 330 19.40 10.52 4.33
N SER A 331 19.61 11.20 5.43
CA SER A 331 18.86 12.36 5.85
C SER A 331 19.82 13.47 6.29
N LYS A 332 19.71 14.62 5.65
CA LYS A 332 20.48 15.79 6.06
C LYS A 332 19.90 16.42 7.32
N THR A 333 18.59 16.37 7.50
CA THR A 333 17.91 16.94 8.68
C THR A 333 18.20 16.17 9.96
N MET A 334 18.47 14.86 9.87
CA MET A 334 18.83 13.99 11.00
C MET A 334 20.32 13.69 11.07
N ASP A 335 21.11 14.20 10.11
CA ASP A 335 22.53 13.86 9.92
C ASP A 335 22.80 12.35 9.90
N ALA A 336 21.91 11.61 9.25
CA ALA A 336 21.87 10.16 9.27
C ALA A 336 22.24 9.57 7.90
N PHE A 337 22.95 8.43 7.91
CA PHE A 337 23.31 7.67 6.73
C PHE A 337 23.28 6.17 6.99
N ARG A 338 22.67 5.39 6.07
CA ARG A 338 22.61 3.94 6.13
C ARG A 338 22.86 3.31 4.77
N PRO A 339 24.08 2.82 4.49
CA PRO A 339 24.31 1.91 3.37
C PRO A 339 23.88 0.51 3.73
N GLN A 340 23.41 -0.24 2.74
CA GLN A 340 22.97 -1.60 2.88
C GLN A 340 23.35 -2.43 1.64
N LEU A 341 23.80 -3.66 1.87
CA LEU A 341 24.04 -4.64 0.82
C LEU A 341 23.21 -5.88 1.10
N GLN A 342 22.43 -6.30 0.13
CA GLN A 342 21.57 -7.47 0.21
C GLN A 342 21.93 -8.46 -0.90
N ILE A 343 22.13 -9.73 -0.54
CA ILE A 343 22.40 -10.82 -1.46
C ILE A 343 21.46 -11.97 -1.14
N LYS A 344 20.71 -12.47 -2.12
CA LYS A 344 19.80 -13.60 -1.93
C LYS A 344 20.00 -14.63 -3.04
N LEU A 345 20.27 -15.85 -2.62
CA LEU A 345 20.27 -17.03 -3.49
C LEU A 345 18.94 -17.76 -3.31
N ALA A 346 18.21 -17.97 -4.40
CA ALA A 346 16.96 -18.71 -4.40
C ALA A 346 17.03 -19.91 -5.32
N TYR A 347 16.31 -20.96 -4.95
CA TYR A 347 16.20 -22.20 -5.71
C TYR A 347 14.76 -22.68 -5.72
N GLU A 348 14.21 -22.93 -6.92
CA GLU A 348 12.89 -23.50 -7.13
C GLU A 348 12.98 -24.72 -8.00
N LYS A 349 12.41 -25.84 -7.55
CA LYS A 349 12.38 -27.08 -8.34
C LYS A 349 11.23 -27.98 -7.93
N GLN A 350 10.63 -28.60 -8.91
CA GLN A 350 9.80 -29.78 -8.67
C GLN A 350 10.71 -30.95 -8.31
N LEU A 351 10.78 -31.34 -7.04
CA LEU A 351 11.60 -32.43 -6.55
C LEU A 351 10.95 -33.79 -6.80
N PHE A 352 9.61 -33.86 -6.67
CA PHE A 352 8.79 -35.02 -6.90
C PHE A 352 7.56 -34.65 -7.72
N PRO A 353 6.89 -35.59 -8.41
CA PRO A 353 5.64 -35.28 -9.11
C PRO A 353 4.56 -34.65 -8.25
N TRP A 354 4.66 -34.85 -6.93
CA TRP A 354 3.71 -34.34 -5.92
C TRP A 354 4.26 -33.24 -5.05
N MET A 355 5.48 -32.68 -5.29
CA MET A 355 6.04 -31.65 -4.44
C MET A 355 6.94 -30.68 -5.22
N ILE A 356 6.65 -29.38 -5.11
CA ILE A 356 7.54 -28.30 -5.53
C ILE A 356 8.21 -27.75 -4.28
N PHE A 357 9.53 -27.65 -4.32
CA PHE A 357 10.36 -27.04 -3.31
C PHE A 357 10.75 -25.62 -3.77
N TYR A 358 10.62 -24.68 -2.88
CA TYR A 358 11.23 -23.37 -3.00
C TYR A 358 12.06 -23.11 -1.74
N GLY A 359 13.32 -22.73 -1.91
CA GLY A 359 14.21 -22.36 -0.82
C GLY A 359 15.02 -21.14 -1.17
N SER A 360 15.29 -20.29 -0.20
CA SER A 360 16.25 -19.21 -0.39
C SER A 360 17.04 -18.93 0.88
N LEU A 361 18.25 -18.39 0.68
CA LEU A 361 19.08 -17.85 1.74
C LEU A 361 19.43 -16.42 1.37
N GLY A 362 18.96 -15.48 2.19
CA GLY A 362 19.29 -14.07 2.11
C GLY A 362 20.40 -13.71 3.08
N PHE A 363 21.21 -12.75 2.70
CA PHE A 363 22.21 -12.09 3.52
C PHE A 363 22.01 -10.58 3.41
N ASP A 364 21.73 -9.93 4.53
CA ASP A 364 21.53 -8.49 4.63
C ASP A 364 22.65 -7.90 5.51
N MET A 365 23.31 -6.88 5.02
CA MET A 365 24.41 -6.22 5.71
C MET A 365 24.20 -4.71 5.67
N TRP A 366 24.23 -4.06 6.82
CA TRP A 366 23.98 -2.62 6.93
C TRP A 366 24.78 -1.97 8.04
N LYS A 367 24.78 -0.64 8.01
CA LYS A 367 25.29 0.16 9.11
C LYS A 367 24.50 1.44 9.27
N ASN A 368 24.04 1.71 10.47
CA ASN A 368 23.49 3.00 10.86
C ASN A 368 24.63 3.93 11.31
N SER A 369 24.62 5.18 10.88
CA SER A 369 25.58 6.19 11.31
C SER A 369 24.90 7.55 11.43
N GLN A 370 25.36 8.34 12.41
CA GLN A 370 24.98 9.73 12.63
C GLN A 370 26.25 10.55 12.87
N ASN A 371 26.31 11.77 12.37
CA ASN A 371 27.39 12.75 12.51
C ASN A 371 28.75 12.33 11.94
N SER A 372 29.06 11.05 11.81
CA SER A 372 30.34 10.58 11.26
C SER A 372 30.21 9.18 10.68
N TRP A 373 30.96 8.90 9.64
CA TRP A 373 31.01 7.61 9.00
C TRP A 373 32.29 6.84 9.37
N SER A 374 32.15 5.57 9.72
CA SER A 374 33.26 4.63 9.86
C SER A 374 32.83 3.24 9.43
N TRP A 375 33.75 2.40 8.98
CA TRP A 375 33.47 0.99 8.62
C TRP A 375 33.47 0.04 9.81
N ASN A 376 33.62 0.52 11.03
CA ASN A 376 33.58 -0.32 12.23
C ASN A 376 32.13 -0.68 12.57
N ASN A 377 31.90 -1.88 13.10
CA ASN A 377 30.62 -2.37 13.58
C ASN A 377 29.52 -2.41 12.48
N VAL A 378 29.82 -3.08 11.38
CA VAL A 378 28.83 -3.42 10.37
C VAL A 378 27.95 -4.58 10.88
N ASN A 379 26.65 -4.42 10.80
CA ASN A 379 25.68 -5.44 11.18
C ASN A 379 25.37 -6.36 10.01
N PHE A 380 24.94 -7.57 10.30
CA PHE A 380 24.47 -8.51 9.28
C PHE A 380 23.37 -9.42 9.83
N GLU A 381 22.50 -9.92 8.94
CA GLU A 381 21.45 -10.89 9.24
C GLU A 381 21.36 -11.94 8.14
N LEU A 382 21.08 -13.20 8.54
CA LEU A 382 20.81 -14.32 7.62
C LEU A 382 19.31 -14.58 7.57
N LEU A 383 18.76 -14.69 6.38
CA LEU A 383 17.32 -14.75 6.11
C LEU A 383 16.96 -16.03 5.34
N PRO A 384 16.91 -17.18 6.02
CA PRO A 384 16.48 -18.43 5.41
C PRO A 384 14.97 -18.44 5.16
N PHE A 385 14.58 -19.03 4.05
CA PHE A 385 13.21 -19.29 3.65
C PHE A 385 13.09 -20.66 3.02
N VAL A 386 12.07 -21.41 3.41
CA VAL A 386 11.70 -22.70 2.79
C VAL A 386 10.19 -22.75 2.60
N ARG A 387 9.75 -23.17 1.43
CA ARG A 387 8.35 -23.44 1.13
C ARG A 387 8.21 -24.75 0.35
N LEU A 388 7.20 -25.51 0.73
CA LEU A 388 6.77 -26.72 0.05
C LEU A 388 5.36 -26.50 -0.52
N VAL A 389 5.17 -26.87 -1.78
CA VAL A 389 3.86 -26.82 -2.44
C VAL A 389 3.49 -28.22 -2.87
N PHE A 390 2.30 -28.64 -2.50
CA PHE A 390 1.77 -29.98 -2.74
C PHE A 390 0.57 -29.92 -3.71
N PRO A 391 0.18 -31.07 -4.30
CA PRO A 391 -1.03 -31.17 -5.08
C PRO A 391 -2.27 -30.71 -4.29
N HIS A 392 -3.34 -30.42 -5.02
CA HIS A 392 -4.60 -29.99 -4.44
C HIS A 392 -4.54 -28.64 -3.67
N GLY A 393 -3.51 -27.82 -3.97
CA GLY A 393 -3.42 -26.46 -3.45
C GLY A 393 -2.92 -26.33 -2.01
N PHE A 394 -2.36 -27.37 -1.44
CA PHE A 394 -1.76 -27.30 -0.11
C PHE A 394 -0.33 -26.75 -0.17
N SER A 395 0.05 -25.86 0.74
CA SER A 395 1.43 -25.39 0.88
C SER A 395 1.79 -25.08 2.33
N ALA A 396 3.08 -25.21 2.66
CA ALA A 396 3.64 -24.85 3.94
C ALA A 396 4.94 -24.07 3.75
N ALA A 397 5.17 -23.06 4.58
CA ALA A 397 6.40 -22.27 4.54
C ALA A 397 6.90 -21.97 5.94
N VAL A 398 8.21 -21.85 6.08
CA VAL A 398 8.90 -21.34 7.29
C VAL A 398 9.97 -20.37 6.83
N PHE A 399 10.07 -19.23 7.52
CA PHE A 399 11.01 -18.19 7.15
C PHE A 399 11.39 -17.30 8.34
N ARG A 400 12.57 -16.69 8.21
CA ARG A 400 13.06 -15.66 9.10
C ARG A 400 12.44 -14.33 8.71
N GLU A 401 11.94 -13.58 9.68
CA GLU A 401 11.49 -12.20 9.53
C GLU A 401 12.52 -11.24 10.13
N PHE A 402 12.57 -10.04 9.54
CA PHE A 402 13.59 -9.06 9.89
C PHE A 402 13.16 -7.65 9.44
N VAL A 403 13.28 -6.68 10.34
CA VAL A 403 13.01 -5.26 10.04
C VAL A 403 14.03 -4.37 10.74
N LEU A 404 14.61 -3.46 9.98
CA LEU A 404 15.50 -2.42 10.50
C LEU A 404 14.72 -1.31 11.21
N PRO A 405 15.27 -0.72 12.28
CA PRO A 405 14.74 0.51 12.85
C PRO A 405 14.71 1.61 11.80
N THR A 406 13.67 2.42 11.81
CA THR A 406 13.53 3.58 10.92
C THR A 406 14.41 4.74 11.38
N PHE A 407 14.66 5.71 10.51
CA PHE A 407 15.43 6.89 10.91
C PHE A 407 14.73 7.71 11.99
N ASN A 408 13.40 7.78 11.99
CA ASN A 408 12.68 8.43 13.07
C ASN A 408 12.84 7.70 14.41
N GLN A 409 12.82 6.37 14.40
CA GLN A 409 13.05 5.59 15.61
C GLN A 409 14.49 5.77 16.15
N LEU A 410 15.47 5.90 15.26
CA LEU A 410 16.87 6.06 15.67
C LEU A 410 17.22 7.51 16.05
N TYR A 411 16.76 8.50 15.28
CA TYR A 411 17.37 9.84 15.28
C TYR A 411 16.38 11.00 15.39
N TRP A 412 15.08 10.71 15.56
CA TRP A 412 14.10 11.78 15.75
C TRP A 412 14.43 12.63 16.95
N ASN A 413 14.37 13.94 16.81
CA ASN A 413 14.51 14.89 17.91
C ASN A 413 13.55 16.06 17.65
N GLY A 414 12.36 15.97 18.19
CA GLY A 414 11.30 16.95 17.96
C GLY A 414 10.25 16.97 19.06
N ALA A 415 9.19 17.74 18.81
CA ALA A 415 8.07 17.82 19.74
C ALA A 415 7.48 16.42 19.97
N GLY A 416 7.34 16.06 21.24
CA GLY A 416 6.67 14.83 21.67
C GLY A 416 7.56 13.61 21.79
N GLY A 417 8.82 13.61 21.31
CA GLY A 417 9.66 12.43 21.47
C GLY A 417 11.11 12.58 21.01
N VAL A 418 11.92 11.60 21.38
CA VAL A 418 13.34 11.51 20.99
C VAL A 418 13.62 10.09 20.52
N GLY A 419 14.34 9.95 19.41
CA GLY A 419 14.81 8.65 18.89
C GLY A 419 15.84 7.99 19.80
N ASN A 420 16.06 6.71 19.60
CA ASN A 420 17.03 5.90 20.34
C ASN A 420 18.05 5.32 19.35
N PRO A 421 19.29 5.83 19.29
CA PRO A 421 20.33 5.32 18.40
C PRO A 421 20.80 3.90 18.70
N ASP A 422 20.54 3.40 19.92
CA ASP A 422 20.95 2.09 20.40
C ASP A 422 19.92 0.98 20.07
N LEU A 423 18.87 1.29 19.30
CA LEU A 423 17.89 0.29 18.89
C LEU A 423 18.52 -0.82 18.05
N GLU A 424 18.18 -2.04 18.43
CA GLU A 424 18.43 -3.23 17.64
C GLU A 424 17.31 -3.47 16.63
N ASN A 425 17.59 -4.27 15.60
CA ASN A 425 16.56 -4.69 14.63
C ASN A 425 15.53 -5.64 15.25
N GLU A 426 14.29 -5.54 14.79
CA GLU A 426 13.30 -6.58 15.06
C GLU A 426 13.66 -7.83 14.25
N TYR A 427 13.56 -9.00 14.86
CA TYR A 427 13.73 -10.28 14.17
C TYR A 427 12.69 -11.29 14.64
N GLY A 428 12.39 -12.25 13.78
CA GLY A 428 11.38 -13.25 14.11
C GLY A 428 11.45 -14.48 13.21
N TRP A 429 10.55 -15.42 13.52
CA TRP A 429 10.31 -16.60 12.72
C TRP A 429 8.83 -16.74 12.44
N SER A 430 8.50 -17.07 11.20
CA SER A 430 7.12 -17.30 10.78
C SER A 430 6.94 -18.66 10.16
N GLY A 431 5.82 -19.28 10.51
CA GLY A 431 5.28 -20.47 9.88
C GLY A 431 3.95 -20.17 9.21
N LEU A 432 3.77 -20.64 7.99
CA LEU A 432 2.56 -20.47 7.19
C LEU A 432 2.11 -21.81 6.65
N VAL A 433 0.83 -22.10 6.80
CA VAL A 433 0.16 -23.23 6.13
C VAL A 433 -1.03 -22.69 5.36
N SER A 434 -1.16 -23.03 4.10
CA SER A 434 -2.31 -22.65 3.31
C SER A 434 -2.86 -23.78 2.49
N TRP A 435 -4.15 -23.76 2.29
CA TRP A 435 -4.86 -24.64 1.39
C TRP A 435 -5.77 -23.82 0.48
N LYS A 436 -5.59 -23.97 -0.84
CA LYS A 436 -6.36 -23.24 -1.84
C LYS A 436 -6.95 -24.25 -2.83
N LYS A 437 -8.26 -24.37 -2.79
CA LYS A 437 -9.02 -25.11 -3.80
C LYS A 437 -9.76 -24.11 -4.68
N TRP A 438 -8.99 -23.57 -5.63
CA TRP A 438 -9.52 -22.58 -6.56
C TRP A 438 -10.66 -23.15 -7.43
N PRO A 439 -11.72 -22.38 -7.74
CA PRO A 439 -11.88 -20.95 -7.42
C PRO A 439 -12.65 -20.66 -6.12
N VAL A 440 -12.88 -21.64 -5.27
CA VAL A 440 -13.97 -21.54 -4.27
C VAL A 440 -13.51 -21.21 -2.86
N ILE A 441 -12.43 -21.83 -2.36
CA ILE A 441 -12.05 -21.69 -0.94
C ILE A 441 -10.53 -21.56 -0.80
N GLN A 442 -10.12 -20.64 0.03
CA GLN A 442 -8.75 -20.52 0.53
C GLN A 442 -8.78 -20.47 2.06
N LEU A 443 -7.96 -21.32 2.68
CA LEU A 443 -7.70 -21.29 4.11
C LEU A 443 -6.21 -21.02 4.32
N THR A 444 -5.88 -20.08 5.21
CA THR A 444 -4.50 -19.75 5.55
C THR A 444 -4.38 -19.67 7.06
N PHE A 445 -3.36 -20.27 7.60
CA PHE A 445 -2.96 -20.16 8.99
C PHE A 445 -1.50 -19.70 9.05
N GLN A 446 -1.24 -18.64 9.78
CA GLN A 446 0.09 -18.06 9.99
C GLN A 446 0.35 -17.90 11.47
N THR A 447 1.55 -18.24 11.89
CA THR A 447 2.06 -17.94 13.23
C THR A 447 3.43 -17.29 13.12
N SER A 448 3.67 -16.27 13.93
CA SER A 448 4.95 -15.57 13.97
C SER A 448 5.34 -15.26 15.40
N TRP A 449 6.63 -15.37 15.67
CA TRP A 449 7.25 -14.91 16.91
C TRP A 449 8.30 -13.86 16.59
N TYR A 450 8.29 -12.76 17.35
CA TYR A 450 9.27 -11.69 17.26
C TYR A 450 10.00 -11.50 18.57
N GLY A 451 11.31 -11.28 18.47
CA GLY A 451 12.13 -10.69 19.53
C GLY A 451 12.42 -9.22 19.23
N ASN A 452 12.86 -8.49 20.23
CA ASN A 452 13.28 -7.08 20.13
C ASN A 452 12.24 -6.17 19.45
N LYS A 453 10.95 -6.33 19.80
CA LYS A 453 9.88 -5.51 19.23
C LYS A 453 10.10 -4.04 19.57
N ILE A 454 10.17 -3.17 18.55
CA ILE A 454 10.37 -1.73 18.73
C ILE A 454 9.02 -1.06 19.00
N ARG A 455 8.93 -0.36 20.13
CA ARG A 455 7.75 0.40 20.52
C ARG A 455 8.12 1.75 21.10
N TRP A 456 7.29 2.74 20.81
CA TRP A 456 7.37 4.03 21.48
C TRP A 456 6.78 3.91 22.89
N THR A 457 7.59 4.18 23.90
CA THR A 457 7.22 4.13 25.30
C THR A 457 7.55 5.45 25.99
N SER A 458 6.85 5.76 27.08
CA SER A 458 7.15 6.96 27.86
C SER A 458 8.23 6.63 28.89
N ILE A 459 9.43 7.14 28.66
CA ILE A 459 10.57 7.01 29.59
C ILE A 459 10.88 8.39 30.15
N ASN A 460 10.77 8.56 31.45
CA ASN A 460 10.99 9.85 32.14
C ASN A 460 10.15 11.00 31.55
N ASN A 461 8.89 10.74 31.22
CA ASN A 461 7.96 11.68 30.55
C ASN A 461 8.36 12.11 29.13
N THR A 462 9.30 11.42 28.51
CA THR A 462 9.67 11.62 27.10
C THR A 462 9.27 10.37 26.33
N LEU A 463 8.59 10.53 25.20
CA LEU A 463 8.27 9.42 24.31
C LEU A 463 9.54 9.00 23.57
N MET A 464 9.96 7.75 23.72
CA MET A 464 11.18 7.21 23.14
C MET A 464 10.95 5.77 22.66
N PRO A 465 11.47 5.36 21.51
CA PRO A 465 11.37 3.97 21.07
C PRO A 465 12.36 3.08 21.80
N ASP A 466 11.94 1.87 22.12
CA ASP A 466 12.75 0.90 22.83
C ASP A 466 12.45 -0.53 22.37
N ASN A 467 13.45 -1.42 22.45
CA ASN A 467 13.33 -2.86 22.18
C ASN A 467 12.86 -3.59 23.45
N THR A 468 11.59 -3.53 23.74
CA THR A 468 11.11 -3.89 25.08
C THR A 468 10.61 -5.31 25.23
N GLU A 469 10.13 -5.97 24.17
CA GLU A 469 9.36 -7.19 24.37
C GLU A 469 9.40 -8.15 23.16
N SER A 470 9.10 -9.41 23.44
CA SER A 470 8.71 -10.36 22.41
C SER A 470 7.22 -10.24 22.09
N ALA A 471 6.85 -10.64 20.88
CA ALA A 471 5.46 -10.64 20.43
C ALA A 471 5.13 -11.91 19.65
N TRP A 472 3.88 -12.40 19.82
CA TRP A 472 3.34 -13.52 19.09
C TRP A 472 2.15 -13.08 18.23
N TYR A 473 2.11 -13.54 16.99
CA TYR A 473 1.00 -13.32 16.07
C TYR A 473 0.45 -14.66 15.60
N PHE A 474 -0.85 -14.82 15.70
CA PHE A 474 -1.60 -15.95 15.16
C PHE A 474 -2.69 -15.39 14.27
N ALA A 475 -2.68 -15.74 13.00
CA ALA A 475 -3.69 -15.30 12.05
C ALA A 475 -4.28 -16.51 11.33
N ALA A 476 -5.60 -16.57 11.27
CA ALA A 476 -6.33 -17.55 10.48
C ALA A 476 -7.26 -16.80 9.52
N THR A 477 -7.16 -17.09 8.23
CA THR A 477 -7.99 -16.49 7.19
C THR A 477 -8.76 -17.56 6.47
N ALA A 478 -10.06 -17.37 6.31
CA ALA A 478 -10.90 -18.11 5.39
C ALA A 478 -11.46 -17.15 4.34
N ALA A 479 -11.23 -17.45 3.06
CA ALA A 479 -11.72 -16.67 1.95
C ALA A 479 -12.40 -17.55 0.91
N SER A 480 -13.41 -17.02 0.25
CA SER A 480 -14.15 -17.71 -0.80
C SER A 480 -14.61 -16.69 -1.83
N GLU A 481 -14.44 -17.00 -3.10
CA GLU A 481 -14.91 -16.14 -4.18
C GLU A 481 -15.39 -16.96 -5.36
N LYS A 482 -16.39 -16.48 -6.06
CA LYS A 482 -16.85 -17.08 -7.30
C LYS A 482 -17.61 -16.06 -8.14
N SER A 483 -17.40 -16.13 -9.45
CA SER A 483 -18.12 -15.31 -10.42
C SER A 483 -18.93 -16.18 -11.36
N TRP A 484 -20.15 -15.73 -11.66
CA TRP A 484 -21.05 -16.27 -12.67
C TRP A 484 -21.40 -15.16 -13.68
N LYS A 485 -22.18 -15.48 -14.65
CA LYS A 485 -22.53 -14.54 -15.71
C LYS A 485 -23.21 -13.25 -15.22
N TYR A 486 -24.03 -13.35 -14.17
CA TYR A 486 -24.86 -12.24 -13.69
C TYR A 486 -24.63 -11.90 -12.22
N PHE A 487 -23.84 -12.71 -11.54
CA PHE A 487 -23.64 -12.59 -10.11
C PHE A 487 -22.20 -12.99 -9.76
N ASP A 488 -21.60 -12.25 -8.87
CA ASP A 488 -20.33 -12.64 -8.23
C ASP A 488 -20.40 -12.41 -6.71
N TYR A 489 -19.57 -13.13 -5.99
CA TYR A 489 -19.35 -12.86 -4.59
C TYR A 489 -17.88 -13.05 -4.22
N SER A 490 -17.46 -12.30 -3.21
CA SER A 490 -16.26 -12.60 -2.43
C SER A 490 -16.56 -12.46 -0.95
N ALA A 491 -16.09 -13.40 -0.16
CA ALA A 491 -16.26 -13.42 1.29
C ALA A 491 -14.91 -13.71 1.95
N ARG A 492 -14.63 -13.02 3.05
CA ARG A 492 -13.42 -13.19 3.83
C ARG A 492 -13.72 -13.06 5.31
N ILE A 493 -13.08 -13.89 6.11
CA ILE A 493 -13.08 -13.80 7.58
C ILE A 493 -11.63 -13.98 8.03
N ASN A 494 -11.16 -13.05 8.85
CA ASN A 494 -9.85 -13.10 9.47
C ASN A 494 -10.00 -13.15 10.98
N PHE A 495 -9.35 -14.11 11.61
CA PHE A 495 -9.16 -14.17 13.05
C PHE A 495 -7.69 -13.84 13.35
N THR A 496 -7.43 -12.90 14.26
CA THR A 496 -6.08 -12.44 14.58
C THR A 496 -5.89 -12.32 16.09
N ARG A 497 -4.93 -13.06 16.62
CA ARG A 497 -4.44 -12.92 17.99
C ARG A 497 -3.00 -12.43 17.92
N ALA A 498 -2.77 -11.17 18.26
CA ALA A 498 -1.44 -10.57 18.36
C ALA A 498 -1.18 -10.26 19.84
N MET A 499 -0.17 -10.87 20.44
CA MET A 499 0.08 -10.83 21.88
C MET A 499 1.50 -10.36 22.17
N LEU A 500 1.64 -9.57 23.21
CA LEU A 500 2.90 -9.28 23.84
C LEU A 500 3.29 -10.43 24.80
N GLU A 501 4.47 -10.35 25.39
CA GLU A 501 5.02 -11.36 26.29
C GLU A 501 4.11 -11.63 27.50
N ASP A 502 3.45 -10.61 28.01
CA ASP A 502 2.50 -10.68 29.12
C ASP A 502 1.15 -11.32 28.74
N GLY A 503 0.97 -11.72 27.47
CA GLY A 503 -0.26 -12.32 26.95
C GLY A 503 -1.35 -11.31 26.57
N ASN A 504 -1.13 -10.01 26.74
CA ASN A 504 -2.06 -8.98 26.36
C ASN A 504 -2.14 -8.82 24.83
N GLN A 505 -3.33 -8.53 24.34
CA GLN A 505 -3.56 -8.25 22.93
C GLN A 505 -2.91 -6.92 22.57
N ILE A 506 -2.16 -6.87 21.49
CA ILE A 506 -1.60 -5.62 20.95
C ILE A 506 -2.74 -4.64 20.65
N MET A 507 -2.55 -3.40 21.07
CA MET A 507 -3.55 -2.33 20.87
C MET A 507 -3.92 -2.17 19.39
N TRP A 508 -5.16 -1.77 19.12
CA TRP A 508 -5.76 -1.50 17.81
C TRP A 508 -5.89 -2.73 16.89
N VAL A 509 -5.43 -3.91 17.28
CA VAL A 509 -5.59 -5.14 16.52
C VAL A 509 -6.91 -5.81 16.91
N PRO A 510 -7.90 -5.91 16.00
CA PRO A 510 -9.14 -6.63 16.28
C PRO A 510 -8.93 -8.14 16.22
N PHE A 511 -9.65 -8.88 17.08
CA PHE A 511 -9.67 -10.35 17.02
C PHE A 511 -10.32 -10.88 15.76
N LEU A 512 -11.33 -10.19 15.26
CA LEU A 512 -12.14 -10.64 14.14
C LEU A 512 -12.37 -9.49 13.17
N THR A 513 -12.06 -9.72 11.91
CA THR A 513 -12.50 -8.88 10.79
C THR A 513 -13.14 -9.75 9.71
N GLY A 514 -13.95 -9.15 8.87
CA GLY A 514 -14.53 -9.85 7.75
C GLY A 514 -15.11 -8.92 6.71
N ALA A 515 -15.28 -9.45 5.52
CA ALA A 515 -15.95 -8.76 4.42
C ALA A 515 -16.79 -9.73 3.59
N LEU A 516 -17.89 -9.21 3.05
CA LEU A 516 -18.74 -9.87 2.07
C LEU A 516 -19.08 -8.87 0.97
N ASN A 517 -18.67 -9.18 -0.25
CA ASN A 517 -18.97 -8.39 -1.43
C ASN A 517 -19.86 -9.22 -2.35
N LEU A 518 -20.95 -8.62 -2.83
CA LEU A 518 -21.93 -9.20 -3.73
C LEU A 518 -22.07 -8.30 -4.95
N GLY A 519 -21.81 -8.84 -6.14
CA GLY A 519 -21.97 -8.16 -7.42
C GLY A 519 -23.13 -8.73 -8.22
N PHE A 520 -23.92 -7.86 -8.84
CA PHE A 520 -24.97 -8.22 -9.78
C PHE A 520 -24.80 -7.43 -11.07
N HIS A 521 -24.73 -8.15 -12.20
CA HIS A 521 -24.43 -7.60 -13.52
C HIS A 521 -25.56 -7.89 -14.50
N TYR A 522 -26.20 -6.85 -14.98
CA TYR A 522 -27.25 -7.00 -15.98
C TYR A 522 -27.20 -5.92 -17.05
N LYS A 523 -26.88 -6.30 -18.27
CA LYS A 523 -26.76 -5.39 -19.43
C LYS A 523 -25.77 -4.24 -19.17
N LYS A 524 -26.30 -3.04 -18.94
CA LYS A 524 -25.55 -1.81 -18.69
C LYS A 524 -25.47 -1.43 -17.20
N LEU A 525 -26.00 -2.26 -16.34
CA LEU A 525 -26.08 -2.01 -14.90
C LEU A 525 -25.20 -2.99 -14.14
N ASP A 526 -24.34 -2.45 -13.28
CA ASP A 526 -23.57 -3.19 -12.30
C ASP A 526 -23.96 -2.68 -10.93
N PHE A 527 -24.44 -3.57 -10.06
CA PHE A 527 -24.82 -3.26 -8.69
C PHE A 527 -23.96 -4.05 -7.73
N ASN A 528 -23.37 -3.37 -6.74
CA ASN A 528 -22.49 -3.97 -5.76
C ASN A 528 -22.95 -3.63 -4.35
N VAL A 529 -22.92 -4.62 -3.48
CA VAL A 529 -23.15 -4.50 -2.04
C VAL A 529 -21.90 -4.99 -1.34
N SER A 530 -21.31 -4.16 -0.49
CA SER A 530 -20.14 -4.51 0.31
C SER A 530 -20.45 -4.36 1.78
N GLY A 531 -20.28 -5.43 2.55
CA GLY A 531 -20.39 -5.43 4.00
C GLY A 531 -19.02 -5.71 4.62
N SER A 532 -18.53 -4.87 5.53
CA SER A 532 -17.30 -5.13 6.28
C SER A 532 -17.54 -5.01 7.78
N TYR A 533 -16.88 -5.88 8.54
CA TYR A 533 -16.95 -5.95 9.99
C TYR A 533 -15.57 -5.86 10.61
N THR A 534 -15.42 -4.99 11.61
CA THR A 534 -14.24 -4.91 12.45
C THR A 534 -14.64 -5.05 13.91
N GLY A 535 -14.03 -6.01 14.60
CA GLY A 535 -14.28 -6.31 16.00
C GLY A 535 -13.73 -5.25 16.95
N LYS A 536 -13.94 -5.45 18.24
CA LYS A 536 -13.39 -4.59 19.30
C LYS A 536 -11.87 -4.56 19.24
N ARG A 537 -11.27 -3.41 19.60
CA ARG A 537 -9.82 -3.17 19.61
C ARG A 537 -9.43 -2.54 20.94
N TYR A 538 -8.42 -3.05 21.60
CA TYR A 538 -7.92 -2.44 22.82
C TYR A 538 -7.29 -1.07 22.57
N GLN A 539 -7.46 -0.17 23.52
CA GLN A 539 -6.93 1.20 23.44
C GLN A 539 -5.45 1.28 23.79
N GLN A 540 -5.00 0.38 24.68
CA GLN A 540 -3.62 0.33 25.17
C GLN A 540 -3.11 -1.12 25.18
N ASN A 541 -1.78 -1.28 25.15
CA ASN A 541 -1.14 -2.59 25.10
C ASN A 541 -1.29 -3.41 26.40
N ASP A 542 -1.48 -2.76 27.55
CA ASP A 542 -1.76 -3.42 28.84
C ASP A 542 -3.22 -3.84 28.97
N ASN A 543 -4.06 -3.55 28.00
CA ASN A 543 -5.48 -3.81 27.90
C ASN A 543 -6.32 -3.19 29.06
N SER A 544 -5.78 -2.25 29.83
CA SER A 544 -6.42 -1.66 31.02
C SER A 544 -7.44 -0.56 30.68
N ALA A 545 -7.20 0.21 29.62
CA ALA A 545 -7.99 1.41 29.29
C ALA A 545 -9.34 1.11 28.57
N GLY A 546 -9.69 -0.17 28.37
CA GLY A 546 -10.90 -0.55 27.66
C GLY A 546 -10.71 -0.77 26.15
N CYS A 547 -11.81 -0.76 25.40
CA CYS A 547 -11.82 -1.07 23.98
C CYS A 547 -12.56 0.00 23.19
N TYR A 548 -12.11 0.27 21.95
CA TYR A 548 -12.98 0.86 20.93
C TYR A 548 -14.02 -0.16 20.50
N ASP A 549 -15.26 0.30 20.30
CA ASP A 549 -16.35 -0.57 19.89
C ASP A 549 -16.12 -1.18 18.50
N ARG A 550 -16.80 -2.31 18.28
CA ARG A 550 -16.95 -2.93 16.97
C ARG A 550 -17.76 -2.02 16.05
N TYR A 551 -17.53 -2.14 14.75
CA TYR A 551 -18.35 -1.47 13.75
C TYR A 551 -18.62 -2.36 12.54
N PHE A 552 -19.73 -2.06 11.86
CA PHE A 552 -20.14 -2.73 10.63
C PHE A 552 -20.48 -1.69 9.57
N LEU A 553 -19.79 -1.75 8.45
CA LEU A 553 -20.00 -0.84 7.32
C LEU A 553 -20.75 -1.59 6.22
N LEU A 554 -21.79 -0.97 5.71
CA LEU A 554 -22.56 -1.45 4.57
C LEU A 554 -22.51 -0.40 3.46
N ASP A 555 -21.92 -0.75 2.32
CA ASP A 555 -21.80 0.11 1.16
C ASP A 555 -22.64 -0.40 0.01
N LEU A 556 -23.23 0.51 -0.74
CA LEU A 556 -23.96 0.22 -1.97
C LEU A 556 -23.36 1.03 -3.11
N ALA A 557 -23.03 0.39 -4.23
CA ALA A 557 -22.56 1.07 -5.43
C ALA A 557 -23.34 0.60 -6.66
N GLN A 558 -23.76 1.54 -7.48
CA GLN A 558 -24.40 1.27 -8.76
C GLN A 558 -23.65 1.96 -9.89
N THR A 559 -23.18 1.19 -10.84
CA THR A 559 -22.56 1.69 -12.07
C THR A 559 -23.50 1.54 -13.24
N ILE A 560 -23.69 2.63 -13.99
CA ILE A 560 -24.47 2.69 -15.21
C ILE A 560 -23.51 2.89 -16.38
N ASN A 561 -23.36 1.88 -17.23
CA ASN A 561 -22.55 1.93 -18.44
C ASN A 561 -23.36 2.58 -19.57
N ILE A 562 -23.35 3.92 -19.67
CA ILE A 562 -24.11 4.70 -20.64
C ILE A 562 -23.68 4.32 -22.06
N SER A 563 -22.37 4.28 -22.27
CA SER A 563 -21.75 3.87 -23.53
C SER A 563 -20.47 3.06 -23.26
N LYS A 564 -19.77 2.61 -24.30
CA LYS A 564 -18.44 1.97 -24.15
C LYS A 564 -17.40 2.92 -23.53
N ASN A 565 -17.62 4.22 -23.68
CA ASN A 565 -16.68 5.28 -23.34
C ASN A 565 -17.08 6.08 -22.09
N LEU A 566 -18.29 5.90 -21.58
CA LEU A 566 -18.84 6.68 -20.47
C LEU A 566 -19.58 5.80 -19.50
N ASN A 567 -19.18 5.84 -18.23
CA ASN A 567 -19.97 5.30 -17.14
C ASN A 567 -20.13 6.30 -15.99
N ILE A 568 -21.21 6.13 -15.26
CA ILE A 568 -21.52 6.87 -14.03
C ILE A 568 -21.66 5.85 -12.93
N THR A 569 -20.97 6.08 -11.80
CA THR A 569 -21.13 5.28 -10.59
C THR A 569 -21.67 6.18 -9.49
N VAL A 570 -22.70 5.70 -8.80
CA VAL A 570 -23.22 6.32 -7.57
C VAL A 570 -22.95 5.35 -6.44
N LYS A 571 -22.34 5.84 -5.36
CA LYS A 571 -22.04 5.05 -4.16
C LYS A 571 -22.64 5.70 -2.92
N VAL A 572 -23.18 4.89 -2.04
CA VAL A 572 -23.50 5.24 -0.66
C VAL A 572 -22.57 4.41 0.22
N SER A 573 -21.65 5.04 0.92
CA SER A 573 -20.78 4.37 1.89
C SER A 573 -21.37 4.51 3.29
N ASN A 574 -21.13 3.46 4.11
CA ASN A 574 -21.64 3.40 5.48
C ASN A 574 -23.15 3.71 5.56
N LEU A 575 -23.97 2.97 4.80
CA LEU A 575 -25.41 3.16 4.70
C LEU A 575 -26.11 3.17 6.06
N LEU A 576 -25.60 2.42 7.02
CA LEU A 576 -26.14 2.31 8.37
C LEU A 576 -25.78 3.48 9.28
N ASP A 577 -24.91 4.40 8.80
CA ASP A 577 -24.39 5.55 9.55
C ASP A 577 -23.72 5.13 10.87
N ASP A 578 -23.00 4.00 10.86
CA ASP A 578 -22.25 3.55 12.03
C ASP A 578 -21.08 4.50 12.28
N ARG A 579 -21.13 5.21 13.42
CA ARG A 579 -20.16 6.26 13.78
C ARG A 579 -19.17 5.70 14.78
N TYR A 580 -18.02 5.34 14.30
CA TYR A 580 -16.96 4.71 15.07
C TYR A 580 -15.73 5.60 15.19
N GLN A 581 -14.84 5.19 16.04
CA GLN A 581 -13.57 5.84 16.27
C GLN A 581 -12.43 4.92 15.83
N TYR A 582 -11.48 5.46 15.08
CA TYR A 582 -10.29 4.72 14.69
C TYR A 582 -9.37 4.50 15.88
N HIS A 583 -9.01 5.59 16.54
CA HIS A 583 -8.26 5.64 17.80
C HIS A 583 -8.64 6.95 18.52
N ASP A 584 -8.07 7.21 19.69
CA ASP A 584 -8.51 8.30 20.55
C ASP A 584 -8.50 9.67 19.85
N GLY A 585 -9.65 10.33 19.84
CA GLY A 585 -9.86 11.61 19.18
C GLY A 585 -10.14 11.57 17.67
N PHE A 586 -9.90 10.44 16.98
CA PHE A 586 -10.05 10.32 15.52
C PHE A 586 -11.29 9.53 15.14
N TYR A 587 -12.33 10.23 14.76
CA TYR A 587 -13.62 9.67 14.37
C TYR A 587 -13.70 9.47 12.85
N ALA A 588 -14.29 8.36 12.44
CA ALA A 588 -14.67 8.14 11.05
C ALA A 588 -15.79 9.08 10.64
N SER A 589 -15.82 9.42 9.36
CA SER A 589 -16.99 10.06 8.75
C SER A 589 -18.18 9.10 8.82
N GLY A 590 -19.38 9.58 9.12
CA GLY A 590 -20.60 8.81 9.02
C GLY A 590 -20.92 8.42 7.57
N ARG A 591 -22.20 8.35 7.23
CA ARG A 591 -22.67 8.05 5.88
C ARG A 591 -22.17 9.08 4.87
N SER A 592 -21.69 8.60 3.70
CA SER A 592 -21.28 9.47 2.61
C SER A 592 -21.90 9.05 1.28
N TYR A 593 -21.98 10.01 0.36
CA TYR A 593 -22.54 9.86 -0.98
C TYR A 593 -21.51 10.28 -2.00
N SER A 594 -21.15 9.40 -2.93
CA SER A 594 -20.16 9.68 -3.96
C SER A 594 -20.74 9.49 -5.34
N VAL A 595 -20.36 10.36 -6.27
CA VAL A 595 -20.68 10.25 -7.68
C VAL A 595 -19.39 10.28 -8.47
N PHE A 596 -19.22 9.31 -9.36
CA PHE A 596 -18.07 9.20 -10.25
C PHE A 596 -18.56 9.32 -11.69
N LEU A 597 -17.89 10.15 -12.46
CA LEU A 597 -18.03 10.23 -13.91
C LEU A 597 -16.73 9.75 -14.54
N ARG A 598 -16.76 8.61 -15.26
CA ARG A 598 -15.58 8.04 -15.88
C ARG A 598 -15.69 8.03 -17.39
N LEU A 599 -14.74 8.70 -18.04
CA LEU A 599 -14.58 8.75 -19.50
C LEU A 599 -13.40 7.85 -19.91
N LYS A 600 -13.60 7.03 -20.95
CA LYS A 600 -12.56 6.17 -21.54
C LYS A 600 -12.61 6.35 -23.06
N SER A 601 -11.46 6.53 -23.75
CA SER A 601 -11.38 6.62 -25.21
C SER A 601 -10.55 5.49 -25.81
#